data_f1af6221ae00447f42eebe09a7221c27
#
_entry.id   f1af6221ae00447f42eebe09a7221c27
#
_cell.length_a   1.000
_cell.length_b   1.000
_cell.length_c   1.000
_cell.angle_alpha   90.00
_cell.angle_beta   90.00
_cell.angle_gamma   90.00
#
_symmetry.space_group_name_H-M   'P 1'
#
loop_
_entity.id
_entity.type
_entity.pdbx_description
1 polymer ?
#
loop_
_entity_poly.entity_id
_entity_poly.type
_entity_poly.pdbx_seq_one_letter_code
_entity_poly.pdbx_strand_id
1 'polypeptide(L)'
;MGFVFALLDTPSRVLYVMMMADFFFTFVMFFMVRVAMVVAHSLVMDRYSARKHFQNVLIYGVGDKSVSMISRLQNSTHYKIVGFIQYGSQNFSHVIAEVKVNYITDEKKFAQVIADTEADAILFASEDDARIERDRLIKYAVDCKIKTLIAPPIDEMKDGKISYGVRDVQIEDLLMRDEIKISMDEIVANFKD
;
A
#
# COMPACT_ATOMS: atom_id res chain seq x y z
N MET A 1 51.27 -7.93 34.32
CA MET A 1 52.64 -7.71 33.82
C MET A 1 53.24 -8.92 33.08
N GLY A 2 52.85 -10.19 33.39
CA GLY A 2 53.36 -11.37 32.70
C GLY A 2 53.05 -11.50 31.21
N PHE A 3 51.94 -10.96 30.75
CA PHE A 3 51.51 -11.08 29.35
C PHE A 3 52.38 -10.24 28.40
N VAL A 4 52.87 -9.09 28.84
CA VAL A 4 53.70 -8.16 28.04
C VAL A 4 55.13 -8.75 27.89
N PHE A 5 55.63 -9.47 28.88
CA PHE A 5 56.96 -10.10 28.83
C PHE A 5 57.00 -11.34 27.92
N ALA A 6 55.94 -12.11 27.87
CA ALA A 6 55.80 -13.26 26.96
C ALA A 6 55.76 -12.81 25.49
N LEU A 7 55.28 -11.59 25.20
CA LEU A 7 55.18 -11.05 23.83
C LEU A 7 56.56 -10.63 23.28
N LEU A 8 57.51 -10.27 24.14
CA LEU A 8 58.86 -9.81 23.77
C LEU A 8 59.83 -10.97 23.42
N ASP A 9 59.54 -12.20 23.85
CA ASP A 9 60.39 -13.35 23.65
C ASP A 9 59.91 -14.26 22.50
N THR A 10 58.83 -13.90 21.80
CA THR A 10 58.33 -14.65 20.66
C THR A 10 59.08 -14.29 19.41
N PRO A 11 59.51 -15.28 18.57
CA PRO A 11 60.18 -15.01 17.30
C PRO A 11 59.21 -14.19 16.42
N SER A 12 59.72 -13.15 15.81
CA SER A 12 58.95 -12.16 15.02
C SER A 12 57.93 -12.76 14.04
N ARG A 13 58.22 -13.91 13.48
CA ARG A 13 57.29 -14.68 12.61
C ARG A 13 56.02 -15.11 13.32
N VAL A 14 56.12 -15.58 14.56
CA VAL A 14 54.95 -16.00 15.37
C VAL A 14 54.07 -14.79 15.70
N LEU A 15 54.68 -13.66 16.00
CA LEU A 15 53.95 -12.38 16.25
C LEU A 15 53.16 -11.96 15.02
N TYR A 16 53.72 -12.00 13.82
CA TYR A 16 53.00 -11.66 12.58
C TYR A 16 51.83 -12.60 12.32
N VAL A 17 52.02 -13.92 12.52
CA VAL A 17 50.94 -14.89 12.34
C VAL A 17 49.78 -14.63 13.34
N MET A 18 50.09 -14.32 14.59
CA MET A 18 49.08 -14.00 15.59
C MET A 18 48.34 -12.70 15.24
N MET A 19 49.03 -11.65 14.80
CA MET A 19 48.38 -10.40 14.39
C MET A 19 47.48 -10.61 13.15
N MET A 20 47.90 -11.40 12.19
CA MET A 20 47.08 -11.73 11.01
C MET A 20 45.86 -12.57 11.39
N ALA A 21 46.01 -13.52 12.30
CA ALA A 21 44.89 -14.32 12.81
C ALA A 21 43.90 -13.46 13.58
N ASP A 22 44.35 -12.55 14.43
CA ASP A 22 43.49 -11.62 15.18
C ASP A 22 42.73 -10.68 14.24
N PHE A 23 43.43 -10.12 13.24
CA PHE A 23 42.80 -9.28 12.21
C PHE A 23 41.72 -10.05 11.44
N PHE A 24 42.03 -11.28 11.01
CA PHE A 24 41.07 -12.12 10.27
C PHE A 24 39.84 -12.46 11.14
N PHE A 25 40.07 -12.83 12.40
CA PHE A 25 39.02 -13.16 13.34
C PHE A 25 38.12 -11.95 13.60
N THR A 26 38.71 -10.80 13.83
CA THR A 26 37.98 -9.53 14.03
C THR A 26 37.16 -9.17 12.81
N PHE A 27 37.71 -9.30 11.62
CA PHE A 27 37.00 -9.06 10.36
C PHE A 27 35.79 -9.98 10.18
N VAL A 28 35.97 -11.29 10.43
CA VAL A 28 34.88 -12.28 10.34
C VAL A 28 33.82 -11.95 11.37
N MET A 29 34.20 -11.56 12.59
CA MET A 29 33.22 -11.20 13.63
C MET A 29 32.41 -9.96 13.24
N PHE A 30 33.04 -8.92 12.71
CA PHE A 30 32.31 -7.74 12.22
C PHE A 30 31.36 -8.09 11.07
N PHE A 31 31.79 -8.94 10.16
CA PHE A 31 30.92 -9.39 9.06
C PHE A 31 29.71 -10.17 9.58
N MET A 32 29.91 -11.07 10.54
CA MET A 32 28.81 -11.81 11.17
C MET A 32 27.82 -10.90 11.89
N VAL A 33 28.32 -9.91 12.64
CA VAL A 33 27.47 -8.94 13.33
C VAL A 33 26.65 -8.14 12.32
N ARG A 34 27.26 -7.72 11.20
CA ARG A 34 26.54 -7.00 10.15
C ARG A 34 25.45 -7.85 9.50
N VAL A 35 25.74 -9.09 9.16
CA VAL A 35 24.74 -10.02 8.60
C VAL A 35 23.62 -10.26 9.59
N ALA A 36 23.94 -10.52 10.87
CA ALA A 36 22.95 -10.71 11.92
C ALA A 36 22.05 -9.48 12.09
N MET A 37 22.62 -8.27 12.03
CA MET A 37 21.85 -7.02 12.13
C MET A 37 20.89 -6.84 10.95
N VAL A 38 21.33 -7.14 9.71
CA VAL A 38 20.47 -7.07 8.52
C VAL A 38 19.33 -8.09 8.63
N VAL A 39 19.63 -9.32 9.01
CA VAL A 39 18.60 -10.38 9.17
C VAL A 39 17.63 -10.02 10.30
N ALA A 40 18.13 -9.55 11.44
CA ALA A 40 17.29 -9.11 12.55
C ALA A 40 16.37 -7.94 12.15
N HIS A 41 16.91 -6.97 11.41
CA HIS A 41 16.11 -5.85 10.91
C HIS A 41 15.00 -6.33 9.97
N SER A 42 15.28 -7.23 9.02
CA SER A 42 14.26 -7.77 8.11
C SER A 42 13.17 -8.54 8.88
N LEU A 43 13.55 -9.38 9.82
CA LEU A 43 12.59 -10.15 10.65
C LEU A 43 11.72 -9.23 11.54
N VAL A 44 12.29 -8.15 12.06
CA VAL A 44 11.54 -7.17 12.86
C VAL A 44 10.58 -6.41 11.97
N MET A 45 11.03 -5.97 10.78
CA MET A 45 10.16 -5.26 9.84
C MET A 45 9.00 -6.13 9.35
N ASP A 46 9.25 -7.41 9.05
CA ASP A 46 8.21 -8.35 8.65
C ASP A 46 7.17 -8.55 9.76
N ARG A 47 7.62 -8.68 11.02
CA ARG A 47 6.70 -8.77 12.18
C ARG A 47 5.96 -7.46 12.46
N TYR A 48 6.59 -6.32 12.20
CA TYR A 48 5.96 -5.01 12.37
C TYR A 48 4.90 -4.78 11.29
N SER A 49 5.18 -5.19 10.05
CA SER A 49 4.22 -5.16 8.94
C SER A 49 3.03 -6.10 9.17
N ALA A 50 3.25 -7.29 9.72
CA ALA A 50 2.18 -8.23 10.05
C ALA A 50 1.26 -7.76 11.19
N ARG A 51 1.70 -6.83 12.05
CA ARG A 51 0.86 -6.22 13.11
C ARG A 51 0.11 -4.98 12.66
N LYS A 52 0.49 -4.35 11.55
CA LYS A 52 -0.27 -3.28 10.93
C LYS A 52 -1.45 -3.92 10.21
N HIS A 53 -2.66 -3.62 10.64
CA HIS A 53 -3.87 -3.95 9.89
C HIS A 53 -3.83 -3.15 8.58
N PHE A 54 -3.19 -3.71 7.56
CA PHE A 54 -3.33 -3.20 6.21
C PHE A 54 -4.74 -3.52 5.73
N GLN A 55 -5.41 -2.53 5.19
CA GLN A 55 -6.65 -2.75 4.49
C GLN A 55 -6.32 -3.30 3.09
N ASN A 56 -6.75 -4.53 2.80
CA ASN A 56 -6.57 -5.15 1.50
C ASN A 56 -7.47 -4.49 0.48
N VAL A 57 -6.90 -3.95 -0.60
CA VAL A 57 -7.65 -3.15 -1.57
C VAL A 57 -7.55 -3.75 -2.96
N LEU A 58 -8.70 -3.90 -3.63
CA LEU A 58 -8.81 -4.19 -5.05
C LEU A 58 -8.97 -2.89 -5.82
N ILE A 59 -8.17 -2.67 -6.86
CA ILE A 59 -8.28 -1.48 -7.72
C ILE A 59 -9.23 -1.79 -8.87
N TYR A 60 -10.23 -0.92 -9.10
CA TYR A 60 -11.14 -1.07 -10.22
C TYR A 60 -10.49 -0.61 -11.53
N GLY A 61 -10.69 -1.45 -12.57
CA GLY A 61 -10.22 -1.17 -13.94
C GLY A 61 -8.73 -1.42 -14.14
N VAL A 62 -8.34 -1.46 -15.40
CA VAL A 62 -6.94 -1.66 -15.84
C VAL A 62 -6.42 -0.50 -16.69
N GLY A 63 -7.09 0.65 -16.63
CA GLY A 63 -6.68 1.87 -17.33
C GLY A 63 -5.45 2.52 -16.69
N ASP A 64 -4.86 3.50 -17.39
CA ASP A 64 -3.64 4.19 -16.95
C ASP A 64 -3.78 4.82 -15.55
N LYS A 65 -4.94 5.38 -15.24
CA LYS A 65 -5.24 5.94 -13.91
C LYS A 65 -5.19 4.87 -12.83
N SER A 66 -5.78 3.70 -13.08
CA SER A 66 -5.82 2.57 -12.13
C SER A 66 -4.43 1.96 -11.95
N VAL A 67 -3.64 1.82 -13.02
CA VAL A 67 -2.27 1.31 -12.95
C VAL A 67 -1.37 2.28 -12.19
N SER A 68 -1.54 3.60 -12.37
CA SER A 68 -0.79 4.60 -11.61
C SER A 68 -1.04 4.57 -10.10
N MET A 69 -2.19 4.04 -9.65
CA MET A 69 -2.49 3.84 -8.23
C MET A 69 -1.51 2.86 -7.56
N ILE A 70 -0.95 1.90 -8.31
CA ILE A 70 0.04 0.97 -7.75
C ILE A 70 1.22 1.74 -7.19
N SER A 71 1.85 2.60 -7.99
CA SER A 71 3.01 3.40 -7.56
C SER A 71 2.66 4.37 -6.42
N ARG A 72 1.43 4.89 -6.40
CA ARG A 72 0.95 5.78 -5.34
C ARG A 72 0.73 5.05 -4.01
N LEU A 73 0.23 3.82 -4.05
CA LEU A 73 -0.11 3.04 -2.86
C LEU A 73 0.99 2.05 -2.44
N GLN A 74 2.01 1.81 -3.27
CA GLN A 74 3.09 0.85 -3.00
C GLN A 74 3.80 1.12 -1.67
N ASN A 75 3.93 2.39 -1.30
CA ASN A 75 4.54 2.81 -0.04
C ASN A 75 3.50 3.22 1.02
N SER A 76 2.23 2.90 0.80
CA SER A 76 1.18 3.19 1.78
C SER A 76 1.38 2.36 3.04
N THR A 77 1.15 2.99 4.18
CA THR A 77 1.18 2.30 5.48
C THR A 77 -0.19 1.77 5.91
N HIS A 78 -1.24 2.03 5.12
CA HIS A 78 -2.63 1.72 5.45
C HIS A 78 -3.26 0.76 4.46
N TYR A 79 -2.85 0.79 3.19
CA TYR A 79 -3.45 0.03 2.11
C TYR A 79 -2.45 -0.96 1.50
N LYS A 80 -2.93 -2.18 1.25
CA LYS A 80 -2.19 -3.23 0.52
C LYS A 80 -2.98 -3.60 -0.72
N ILE A 81 -2.39 -3.45 -1.90
CA ILE A 81 -3.01 -3.84 -3.15
C ILE A 81 -2.96 -5.36 -3.27
N VAL A 82 -4.13 -6.00 -3.39
CA VAL A 82 -4.24 -7.45 -3.52
C VAL A 82 -4.65 -7.89 -4.94
N GLY A 83 -5.11 -6.96 -5.79
CA GLY A 83 -5.49 -7.25 -7.17
C GLY A 83 -6.14 -6.09 -7.87
N PHE A 84 -6.38 -6.28 -9.16
CA PHE A 84 -7.33 -5.49 -9.93
C PHE A 84 -8.65 -6.23 -10.03
N ILE A 85 -9.74 -5.48 -10.18
CA ILE A 85 -11.07 -6.00 -10.46
C ILE A 85 -11.66 -5.26 -11.66
N GLN A 86 -12.21 -5.99 -12.61
CA GLN A 86 -12.84 -5.42 -13.80
C GLN A 86 -14.08 -6.19 -14.18
N TYR A 87 -15.11 -5.48 -14.65
CA TYR A 87 -16.31 -6.11 -15.19
C TYR A 87 -16.05 -6.59 -16.63
N GLY A 88 -16.35 -7.84 -16.88
CA GLY A 88 -16.19 -8.45 -18.19
C GLY A 88 -15.95 -9.96 -18.14
N SER A 89 -16.10 -10.62 -19.29
CA SER A 89 -15.88 -12.07 -19.42
C SER A 89 -14.58 -12.31 -20.18
N GLN A 90 -13.45 -12.23 -19.51
CA GLN A 90 -12.19 -12.71 -20.08
C GLN A 90 -11.73 -13.96 -19.32
N ASN A 91 -11.43 -15.01 -20.08
CA ASN A 91 -10.97 -16.29 -19.53
C ASN A 91 -9.46 -16.36 -19.27
N PHE A 92 -8.75 -15.26 -19.48
CA PHE A 92 -7.30 -15.24 -19.30
C PHE A 92 -6.93 -14.48 -18.02
N SER A 93 -6.08 -15.09 -17.20
CA SER A 93 -5.47 -14.42 -16.07
C SER A 93 -4.43 -13.42 -16.59
N HIS A 94 -4.76 -12.13 -16.54
CA HIS A 94 -3.82 -11.06 -16.85
C HIS A 94 -3.14 -10.59 -15.57
N VAL A 95 -1.84 -10.35 -15.67
CA VAL A 95 -1.04 -9.74 -14.60
C VAL A 95 -0.53 -8.41 -15.12
N ILE A 96 -0.82 -7.33 -14.42
CA ILE A 96 -0.37 -5.97 -14.75
C ILE A 96 0.44 -5.46 -13.58
N ALA A 97 1.69 -5.04 -13.83
CA ALA A 97 2.62 -4.58 -12.80
C ALA A 97 2.71 -5.56 -11.60
N GLU A 98 2.84 -6.86 -11.90
CA GLU A 98 2.92 -7.97 -10.93
C GLU A 98 1.63 -8.21 -10.12
N VAL A 99 0.55 -7.50 -10.42
CA VAL A 99 -0.75 -7.62 -9.74
C VAL A 99 -1.76 -8.34 -10.63
N LYS A 100 -2.47 -9.32 -10.06
CA LYS A 100 -3.46 -10.13 -10.78
C LYS A 100 -4.72 -9.33 -11.10
N VAL A 101 -5.23 -9.47 -12.33
CA VAL A 101 -6.53 -8.93 -12.74
C VAL A 101 -7.61 -9.99 -12.58
N ASN A 102 -8.66 -9.69 -11.82
CA ASN A 102 -9.82 -10.54 -11.61
C ASN A 102 -11.00 -9.98 -12.39
N TYR A 103 -11.55 -10.82 -13.29
CA TYR A 103 -12.74 -10.47 -14.06
C TYR A 103 -14.00 -10.96 -13.37
N ILE A 104 -15.00 -10.10 -13.29
CA ILE A 104 -16.31 -10.40 -12.70
C ILE A 104 -17.41 -10.27 -13.75
N THR A 105 -18.34 -11.17 -13.72
CA THR A 105 -19.52 -11.20 -14.62
C THR A 105 -20.81 -10.99 -13.85
N ASP A 106 -20.84 -11.45 -12.60
CA ASP A 106 -22.01 -11.46 -11.74
C ASP A 106 -21.64 -11.31 -10.26
N GLU A 107 -22.64 -11.14 -9.42
CA GLU A 107 -22.49 -10.99 -7.97
C GLU A 107 -21.82 -12.19 -7.30
N LYS A 108 -22.11 -13.41 -7.77
CA LYS A 108 -21.50 -14.63 -7.21
C LYS A 108 -20.00 -14.66 -7.46
N LYS A 109 -19.61 -14.29 -8.69
CA LYS A 109 -18.19 -14.21 -9.05
C LYS A 109 -17.48 -13.10 -8.28
N PHE A 110 -18.16 -11.97 -8.05
CA PHE A 110 -17.67 -10.91 -7.20
C PHE A 110 -17.40 -11.41 -5.77
N ALA A 111 -18.40 -12.04 -5.13
CA ALA A 111 -18.24 -12.59 -3.78
C ALA A 111 -17.08 -13.61 -3.69
N GLN A 112 -16.91 -14.43 -4.72
CA GLN A 112 -15.80 -15.37 -4.80
C GLN A 112 -14.45 -14.64 -4.87
N VAL A 113 -14.31 -13.61 -5.72
CA VAL A 113 -13.07 -12.82 -5.82
C VAL A 113 -12.73 -12.14 -4.50
N ILE A 114 -13.71 -11.58 -3.81
CA ILE A 114 -13.52 -10.96 -2.49
C ILE A 114 -13.02 -12.00 -1.47
N ALA A 115 -13.62 -13.20 -1.44
CA ALA A 115 -13.19 -14.26 -0.54
C ALA A 115 -11.78 -14.77 -0.86
N ASP A 116 -11.45 -14.95 -2.14
CA ASP A 116 -10.15 -15.44 -2.60
C ASP A 116 -9.02 -14.45 -2.35
N THR A 117 -9.31 -13.15 -2.37
CA THR A 117 -8.33 -12.07 -2.20
C THR A 117 -8.30 -11.49 -0.79
N GLU A 118 -9.26 -11.89 0.07
CA GLU A 118 -9.46 -11.31 1.41
C GLU A 118 -9.51 -9.77 1.35
N ALA A 119 -10.21 -9.23 0.34
CA ALA A 119 -10.26 -7.79 0.14
C ALA A 119 -11.25 -7.12 1.10
N ASP A 120 -10.81 -6.03 1.71
CA ASP A 120 -11.61 -5.21 2.64
C ASP A 120 -12.27 -4.04 1.92
N ALA A 121 -11.70 -3.60 0.79
CA ALA A 121 -12.22 -2.45 0.05
C ALA A 121 -11.94 -2.54 -1.46
N ILE A 122 -12.74 -1.80 -2.24
CA ILE A 122 -12.54 -1.54 -3.66
C ILE A 122 -12.17 -0.07 -3.82
N LEU A 123 -11.10 0.21 -4.57
CA LEU A 123 -10.64 1.55 -4.87
C LEU A 123 -10.90 1.91 -6.32
N PHE A 124 -11.65 2.97 -6.53
CA PHE A 124 -11.83 3.61 -7.83
C PHE A 124 -10.78 4.71 -8.05
N ALA A 125 -10.15 4.71 -9.21
CA ALA A 125 -9.14 5.70 -9.57
C ALA A 125 -9.75 7.06 -9.94
N SER A 126 -11.06 7.11 -10.25
CA SER A 126 -11.79 8.34 -10.52
C SER A 126 -13.26 8.23 -10.07
N GLU A 127 -13.89 9.37 -9.87
CA GLU A 127 -15.32 9.45 -9.55
C GLU A 127 -16.19 8.97 -10.71
N ASP A 128 -15.75 9.23 -11.95
CA ASP A 128 -16.48 8.81 -13.15
C ASP A 128 -16.58 7.28 -13.23
N ASP A 129 -15.50 6.56 -12.90
CA ASP A 129 -15.50 5.11 -12.86
C ASP A 129 -16.46 4.58 -11.78
N ALA A 130 -16.49 5.23 -10.61
CA ALA A 130 -17.41 4.89 -9.54
C ALA A 130 -18.88 5.12 -9.96
N ARG A 131 -19.15 6.20 -10.67
CA ARG A 131 -20.51 6.50 -11.19
C ARG A 131 -20.98 5.47 -12.21
N ILE A 132 -20.12 5.07 -13.14
CA ILE A 132 -20.43 4.07 -14.16
C ILE A 132 -20.81 2.72 -13.51
N GLU A 133 -20.11 2.35 -12.45
CA GLU A 133 -20.29 1.06 -11.76
C GLU A 133 -21.27 1.12 -10.57
N ARG A 134 -21.97 2.25 -10.39
CA ARG A 134 -22.90 2.45 -9.26
C ARG A 134 -23.94 1.33 -9.12
N ASP A 135 -24.61 0.99 -10.21
CA ASP A 135 -25.75 0.06 -10.20
C ASP A 135 -25.31 -1.41 -10.28
N ARG A 136 -24.01 -1.67 -10.40
CA ARG A 136 -23.43 -3.01 -10.52
C ARG A 136 -22.43 -3.26 -9.39
N LEU A 137 -21.19 -2.85 -9.56
CA LEU A 137 -20.08 -3.18 -8.66
C LEU A 137 -20.26 -2.58 -7.26
N ILE A 138 -20.71 -1.32 -7.18
CA ILE A 138 -20.93 -0.66 -5.89
C ILE A 138 -22.10 -1.34 -5.15
N LYS A 139 -23.16 -1.72 -5.86
CA LYS A 139 -24.25 -2.49 -5.26
C LYS A 139 -23.76 -3.82 -4.69
N TYR A 140 -22.96 -4.58 -5.46
CA TYR A 140 -22.38 -5.83 -4.98
C TYR A 140 -21.46 -5.62 -3.76
N ALA A 141 -20.70 -4.53 -3.75
CA ALA A 141 -19.85 -4.19 -2.62
C ALA A 141 -20.67 -3.90 -1.36
N VAL A 142 -21.79 -3.18 -1.48
CA VAL A 142 -22.72 -2.91 -0.37
C VAL A 142 -23.31 -4.21 0.17
N ASP A 143 -23.78 -5.11 -0.72
CA ASP A 143 -24.38 -6.40 -0.35
C ASP A 143 -23.36 -7.31 0.35
N CYS A 144 -22.10 -7.27 -0.06
CA CYS A 144 -20.99 -7.99 0.58
C CYS A 144 -20.36 -7.24 1.76
N LYS A 145 -20.85 -6.05 2.12
CA LYS A 145 -20.29 -5.18 3.19
C LYS A 145 -18.81 -4.80 2.96
N ILE A 146 -18.42 -4.64 1.71
CA ILE A 146 -17.08 -4.21 1.31
C ILE A 146 -17.07 -2.69 1.16
N LYS A 147 -16.06 -2.03 1.71
CA LYS A 147 -15.90 -0.58 1.60
C LYS A 147 -15.61 -0.17 0.15
N THR A 148 -16.17 0.94 -0.26
CA THR A 148 -15.87 1.56 -1.55
C THR A 148 -15.12 2.86 -1.32
N LEU A 149 -13.96 3.00 -1.95
CA LEU A 149 -13.04 4.12 -1.81
C LEU A 149 -12.86 4.81 -3.15
N ILE A 150 -12.70 6.13 -3.14
CA ILE A 150 -12.33 6.92 -4.32
C ILE A 150 -10.99 7.58 -4.06
N ALA A 151 -10.09 7.48 -5.04
CA ALA A 151 -8.84 8.21 -5.00
C ALA A 151 -9.08 9.67 -5.40
N PRO A 152 -8.55 10.67 -4.66
CA PRO A 152 -8.68 12.06 -5.05
C PRO A 152 -7.90 12.32 -6.35
N PRO A 153 -8.36 13.27 -7.17
CA PRO A 153 -7.65 13.68 -8.39
C PRO A 153 -6.24 14.17 -8.06
N ILE A 154 -5.32 13.96 -9.02
CA ILE A 154 -3.88 14.27 -8.84
C ILE A 154 -3.65 15.78 -8.66
N ASP A 155 -4.58 16.61 -9.14
CA ASP A 155 -4.43 18.07 -9.25
C ASP A 155 -4.82 18.85 -7.98
N GLU A 156 -5.28 18.19 -6.92
CA GLU A 156 -5.54 18.86 -5.64
C GLU A 156 -4.23 19.09 -4.88
N MET A 157 -3.47 20.10 -5.30
CA MET A 157 -2.39 20.67 -4.51
C MET A 157 -2.97 21.56 -3.41
N LYS A 158 -3.04 21.09 -2.17
CA LYS A 158 -3.21 21.94 -0.99
C LYS A 158 -1.82 22.31 -0.46
N ASP A 159 -1.52 23.61 -0.45
CA ASP A 159 -0.27 24.19 0.11
C ASP A 159 1.04 23.64 -0.49
N GLY A 160 1.06 23.39 -1.81
CA GLY A 160 2.26 22.90 -2.49
C GLY A 160 2.63 21.45 -2.19
N LYS A 161 1.79 20.72 -1.45
CA LYS A 161 1.93 19.29 -1.20
C LYS A 161 0.80 18.53 -1.89
N ILE A 162 1.16 17.52 -2.66
CA ILE A 162 0.18 16.59 -3.23
C ILE A 162 -0.41 15.78 -2.06
N SER A 163 -1.68 16.03 -1.73
CA SER A 163 -2.38 15.26 -0.71
C SER A 163 -2.92 13.98 -1.35
N TYR A 164 -2.28 12.86 -1.10
CA TYR A 164 -2.75 11.54 -1.53
C TYR A 164 -3.78 10.98 -0.52
N GLY A 165 -4.89 11.69 -0.35
CA GLY A 165 -6.00 11.20 0.48
C GLY A 165 -6.88 10.22 -0.32
N VAL A 166 -7.13 9.04 0.21
CA VAL A 166 -8.20 8.14 -0.25
C VAL A 166 -9.39 8.37 0.66
N ARG A 167 -10.60 8.52 0.10
CA ARG A 167 -11.82 8.76 0.87
C ARG A 167 -12.87 7.69 0.58
N ASP A 168 -13.77 7.50 1.54
CA ASP A 168 -14.96 6.68 1.33
C ASP A 168 -15.88 7.34 0.30
N VAL A 169 -16.56 6.52 -0.51
CA VAL A 169 -17.60 7.00 -1.44
C VAL A 169 -18.78 7.50 -0.62
N GLN A 170 -19.11 8.78 -0.83
CA GLN A 170 -20.31 9.38 -0.23
C GLN A 170 -21.49 9.22 -1.18
N ILE A 171 -22.71 9.29 -0.63
CA ILE A 171 -23.95 9.20 -1.43
C ILE A 171 -23.99 10.33 -2.46
N GLU A 172 -23.43 11.48 -2.13
CA GLU A 172 -23.33 12.67 -2.97
C GLU A 172 -22.50 12.42 -4.23
N ASP A 173 -21.43 11.61 -4.14
CA ASP A 173 -20.58 11.22 -5.29
C ASP A 173 -21.36 10.39 -6.32
N LEU A 174 -22.41 9.70 -5.87
CA LEU A 174 -23.26 8.84 -6.70
C LEU A 174 -24.52 9.56 -7.23
N LEU A 175 -24.94 10.62 -6.55
CA LEU A 175 -26.09 11.41 -6.93
C LEU A 175 -25.57 12.62 -7.74
N MET A 176 -25.77 12.75 -8.99
CA MET A 176 -25.39 13.91 -9.85
C MET A 176 -25.94 15.26 -9.32
N ARG A 177 -25.90 15.50 -8.01
CA ARG A 177 -26.31 16.74 -7.36
C ARG A 177 -25.05 17.42 -6.84
N ASP A 178 -24.69 18.55 -7.45
CA ASP A 178 -23.77 19.48 -6.82
C ASP A 178 -24.29 19.84 -5.45
N GLU A 179 -23.41 19.83 -4.46
CA GLU A 179 -23.72 20.30 -3.11
C GLU A 179 -24.25 21.73 -3.23
N ILE A 180 -25.53 21.92 -2.91
CA ILE A 180 -26.13 23.26 -2.87
C ILE A 180 -25.48 23.98 -1.68
N LYS A 181 -24.43 24.74 -1.93
CA LYS A 181 -23.85 25.66 -0.95
C LYS A 181 -24.86 26.79 -0.73
N ILE A 182 -25.73 26.58 0.24
CA ILE A 182 -26.65 27.63 0.67
C ILE A 182 -25.80 28.67 1.40
N SER A 183 -25.59 29.81 0.75
CA SER A 183 -24.97 30.97 1.37
C SER A 183 -25.92 31.50 2.44
N MET A 184 -25.55 31.35 3.72
CA MET A 184 -26.34 31.90 4.85
C MET A 184 -26.50 33.42 4.76
N ASP A 185 -25.57 34.11 4.09
CA ASP A 185 -25.59 35.55 3.89
C ASP A 185 -26.73 36.00 2.95
N GLU A 186 -27.07 35.20 1.93
CA GLU A 186 -28.22 35.48 1.05
C GLU A 186 -29.55 35.23 1.73
N ILE A 187 -29.64 34.26 2.64
CA ILE A 187 -30.84 33.98 3.40
C ILE A 187 -31.12 35.13 4.39
N VAL A 188 -30.10 35.62 5.09
CA VAL A 188 -30.23 36.70 6.05
C VAL A 188 -30.60 38.04 5.36
N ALA A 189 -30.11 38.25 4.12
CA ALA A 189 -30.47 39.43 3.35
C ALA A 189 -31.94 39.45 2.94
N ASN A 190 -32.55 38.30 2.65
CA ASN A 190 -33.95 38.19 2.23
C ASN A 190 -34.96 38.21 3.41
N PHE A 191 -34.52 38.14 4.66
CA PHE A 191 -35.36 38.19 5.85
C PHE A 191 -35.31 39.56 6.56
N LYS A 192 -34.67 40.59 5.96
CA LYS A 192 -34.54 41.93 6.55
C LYS A 192 -35.48 42.98 5.95
N ASP A 193 -36.53 42.57 5.21
CA ASP A 193 -37.64 43.47 4.81
C ASP A 193 -38.87 43.24 5.70
#